data_2304c7c81e738f6f2bd0b0341afa75de
#
_entry.id   2304c7c81e738f6f2bd0b0341afa75de
#
_cell.length_a   1.000
_cell.length_b   1.000
_cell.length_c   1.000
_cell.angle_alpha   90.00
_cell.angle_beta   90.00
_cell.angle_gamma   90.00
#
_symmetry.space_group_name_H-M   'P 1'
#
loop_
_entity.id
_entity.type
_entity.pdbx_description
1 polymer ?
#
loop_
_entity_poly.entity_id
_entity_poly.type
_entity_poly.pdbx_seq_one_letter_code
_entity_poly.pdbx_strand_id
1 'polypeptide(L)'
;MADKNPVQDKLSISVDTKTKLIVFSDIHLGAKRTKASTNVDSELSKQINLLAKETQSIVVLNGDIFELWAGEQPTVQKALSAHKNFNKSLVEFSKNPKNKIIFVVGNHDGALGWDHDQQQYLIKTFEADICFAFELNIKTKKGNKSILFEHGHMLDPENAFEDPRDPHDKPFGQYLVQKALPMVIQSQGKLITGISHLAEPHQFAKFVASRVFYRELLSKSWLLIIPIVITLILRLVVGYDIYTAAGFSPTFTSRVLIYTEVAVFFTVIGFLVAIAFILFQLLSRAKTMPSSFGPDGHHNSLARQKAQDLINFDRNIGYITGHTHRAEIRKLQNGFYANSGCGVEMVESTSTYLKLPKTYIGRIHLHWLVIDIDKTEFHINHWQSIETIQNQTLLERLLTKRSKKSSPLEIQKQLSVEL
;
A
#
# COMPACT_ATOMS: atom_id res chain seq x y z
N MET A 1 -8.03 -42.66 6.21
CA MET A 1 -6.93 -41.97 6.90
C MET A 1 -7.30 -40.50 6.84
N ALA A 2 -7.50 -39.86 7.99
CA ALA A 2 -7.77 -38.42 8.00
C ALA A 2 -6.49 -37.76 7.48
N ASP A 3 -6.61 -37.07 6.35
CA ASP A 3 -5.53 -36.31 5.73
C ASP A 3 -5.12 -35.23 6.73
N LYS A 4 -3.94 -35.35 7.33
CA LYS A 4 -3.44 -34.34 8.26
C LYS A 4 -3.37 -33.04 7.51
N ASN A 5 -3.99 -32.00 8.03
CA ASN A 5 -3.87 -30.64 7.48
C ASN A 5 -2.37 -30.35 7.33
N PRO A 6 -1.87 -30.08 6.12
CA PRO A 6 -0.45 -29.85 5.88
C PRO A 6 0.04 -28.52 6.49
N VAL A 7 -0.86 -27.65 6.95
CA VAL A 7 -0.51 -26.37 7.57
C VAL A 7 -0.19 -26.58 9.05
N GLN A 8 1.01 -26.18 9.44
CA GLN A 8 1.48 -26.27 10.81
C GLN A 8 1.11 -25.01 11.60
N ASP A 9 0.76 -25.17 12.89
CA ASP A 9 0.56 -24.03 13.77
C ASP A 9 1.87 -23.23 13.90
N LYS A 10 2.95 -23.95 14.13
CA LYS A 10 4.29 -23.40 14.24
C LYS A 10 5.30 -24.34 13.61
N LEU A 11 5.97 -23.87 12.58
CA LEU A 11 7.10 -24.55 11.96
C LEU A 11 8.40 -24.13 12.65
N SER A 12 9.24 -25.08 13.07
CA SER A 12 10.54 -24.77 13.63
C SER A 12 11.66 -25.38 12.77
N ILE A 13 12.58 -24.54 12.31
CA ILE A 13 13.76 -24.97 11.55
C ILE A 13 15.03 -24.53 12.27
N SER A 14 15.96 -25.47 12.45
CA SER A 14 17.27 -25.16 13.01
C SER A 14 18.28 -24.95 11.90
N VAL A 15 19.02 -23.85 11.99
CA VAL A 15 20.11 -23.53 11.07
C VAL A 15 21.43 -23.41 11.81
N ASP A 16 22.48 -23.75 11.11
CA ASP A 16 23.83 -23.43 11.51
C ASP A 16 24.27 -22.09 10.87
N THR A 17 25.47 -21.69 11.21
CA THR A 17 26.07 -20.49 10.64
C THR A 17 26.29 -20.67 9.12
N LYS A 18 26.09 -19.62 8.33
CA LYS A 18 26.15 -19.51 6.86
C LYS A 18 24.81 -19.72 6.12
N THR A 19 23.72 -19.44 6.78
CA THR A 19 22.40 -19.45 6.16
C THR A 19 22.00 -18.03 5.82
N LYS A 20 21.49 -17.81 4.62
CA LYS A 20 20.97 -16.52 4.17
C LYS A 20 19.46 -16.62 3.97
N LEU A 21 18.73 -15.66 4.51
CA LEU A 21 17.29 -15.58 4.36
C LEU A 21 16.90 -14.31 3.61
N ILE A 22 15.83 -14.42 2.82
CA ILE A 22 15.09 -13.26 2.31
C ILE A 22 13.65 -13.34 2.80
N VAL A 23 13.11 -12.22 3.27
CA VAL A 23 11.76 -12.15 3.82
C VAL A 23 10.95 -11.14 3.04
N PHE A 24 9.87 -11.59 2.43
CA PHE A 24 8.88 -10.77 1.76
C PHE A 24 7.54 -10.89 2.49
N SER A 25 6.76 -9.82 2.54
CA SER A 25 5.36 -9.85 2.98
C SER A 25 4.53 -8.84 2.17
N ASP A 26 3.22 -8.94 2.26
CA ASP A 26 2.29 -7.93 1.75
C ASP A 26 2.52 -7.58 0.26
N ILE A 27 2.66 -8.60 -0.56
CA ILE A 27 2.90 -8.48 -2.01
C ILE A 27 1.59 -8.40 -2.80
N HIS A 28 0.53 -9.05 -2.31
CA HIS A 28 -0.82 -9.06 -2.87
C HIS A 28 -0.87 -9.41 -4.37
N LEU A 29 -0.19 -10.48 -4.77
CA LEU A 29 -0.24 -10.97 -6.14
C LEU A 29 -1.63 -11.54 -6.46
N GLY A 30 -2.38 -10.85 -7.31
CA GLY A 30 -3.70 -11.30 -7.76
C GLY A 30 -3.66 -11.96 -9.14
N ALA A 31 -4.81 -12.49 -9.56
CA ALA A 31 -4.98 -13.08 -10.90
C ALA A 31 -4.86 -12.07 -12.06
N LYS A 32 -4.97 -10.76 -11.78
CA LYS A 32 -4.81 -9.69 -12.77
C LYS A 32 -3.51 -8.94 -12.53
N ARG A 33 -2.72 -8.78 -13.60
CA ARG A 33 -1.51 -7.96 -13.53
C ARG A 33 -1.84 -6.49 -13.58
N THR A 34 -1.18 -5.72 -12.72
CA THR A 34 -1.10 -4.27 -12.74
C THR A 34 0.33 -3.84 -13.10
N LYS A 35 0.55 -2.55 -13.35
CA LYS A 35 1.90 -2.03 -13.53
C LYS A 35 2.74 -2.28 -12.26
N ALA A 36 2.15 -2.05 -11.09
CA ALA A 36 2.80 -2.28 -9.81
C ALA A 36 3.19 -3.75 -9.63
N SER A 37 2.23 -4.68 -9.76
CA SER A 37 2.51 -6.10 -9.59
C SER A 37 3.49 -6.65 -10.63
N THR A 38 3.58 -6.03 -11.82
CA THR A 38 4.57 -6.39 -12.84
C THR A 38 6.00 -6.02 -12.43
N ASN A 39 6.19 -4.82 -11.87
CA ASN A 39 7.50 -4.37 -11.39
C ASN A 39 7.93 -5.19 -10.18
N VAL A 40 6.99 -5.44 -9.27
CA VAL A 40 7.21 -6.27 -8.08
C VAL A 40 7.59 -7.70 -8.48
N ASP A 41 6.83 -8.35 -9.38
CA ASP A 41 7.11 -9.69 -9.93
C ASP A 41 8.54 -9.78 -10.47
N SER A 42 8.98 -8.78 -11.22
CA SER A 42 10.33 -8.74 -11.81
C SER A 42 11.42 -8.63 -10.75
N GLU A 43 11.27 -7.72 -9.77
CA GLU A 43 12.32 -7.50 -8.76
C GLU A 43 12.38 -8.65 -7.75
N LEU A 44 11.24 -9.18 -7.29
CA LEU A 44 11.19 -10.38 -6.44
C LEU A 44 11.91 -11.57 -7.09
N SER A 45 11.61 -11.82 -8.36
CA SER A 45 12.23 -12.90 -9.13
C SER A 45 13.74 -12.75 -9.19
N LYS A 46 14.21 -11.52 -9.41
CA LYS A 46 15.64 -11.20 -9.45
C LYS A 46 16.30 -11.48 -8.10
N GLN A 47 15.67 -11.08 -6.99
CA GLN A 47 16.21 -11.28 -5.65
C GLN A 47 16.25 -12.77 -5.27
N ILE A 48 15.20 -13.54 -5.59
CA ILE A 48 15.17 -14.99 -5.38
C ILE A 48 16.24 -15.69 -6.21
N ASN A 49 16.43 -15.31 -7.48
CA ASN A 49 17.47 -15.87 -8.34
C ASN A 49 18.90 -15.52 -7.87
N LEU A 50 19.09 -14.35 -7.23
CA LEU A 50 20.36 -14.02 -6.59
C LEU A 50 20.60 -14.90 -5.36
N LEU A 51 19.58 -15.08 -4.53
CA LEU A 51 19.64 -15.95 -3.35
C LEU A 51 19.88 -17.43 -3.71
N ALA A 52 19.33 -17.89 -4.83
CA ALA A 52 19.52 -19.28 -5.31
C ALA A 52 21.00 -19.65 -5.60
N LYS A 53 21.87 -18.66 -5.73
CA LYS A 53 23.32 -18.87 -5.94
C LYS A 53 24.09 -19.17 -4.65
N GLU A 54 23.47 -18.93 -3.50
CA GLU A 54 24.07 -19.23 -2.19
C GLU A 54 24.00 -20.74 -1.88
N THR A 55 24.82 -21.20 -0.95
CA THR A 55 24.95 -22.63 -0.65
C THR A 55 23.77 -23.23 0.10
N GLN A 56 23.12 -22.42 0.93
CA GLN A 56 21.93 -22.76 1.71
C GLN A 56 21.13 -21.49 1.96
N SER A 57 19.88 -21.50 1.57
CA SER A 57 19.06 -20.30 1.62
C SER A 57 17.62 -20.59 1.97
N ILE A 58 16.96 -19.59 2.57
CA ILE A 58 15.55 -19.66 2.93
C ILE A 58 14.81 -18.46 2.34
N VAL A 59 13.74 -18.71 1.61
CA VAL A 59 12.77 -17.69 1.21
C VAL A 59 11.59 -17.78 2.18
N VAL A 60 11.36 -16.72 2.95
CA VAL A 60 10.21 -16.59 3.84
C VAL A 60 9.21 -15.65 3.20
N LEU A 61 8.06 -16.19 2.86
CA LEU A 61 6.90 -15.48 2.32
C LEU A 61 5.94 -15.23 3.49
N ASN A 62 6.12 -14.09 4.17
CA ASN A 62 5.61 -13.82 5.51
C ASN A 62 4.19 -13.22 5.50
N GLY A 63 3.27 -13.88 4.79
CA GLY A 63 1.85 -13.54 4.70
C GLY A 63 1.52 -12.47 3.67
N ASP A 64 0.27 -12.50 3.22
CA ASP A 64 -0.29 -11.60 2.22
C ASP A 64 0.51 -11.57 0.90
N ILE A 65 1.03 -12.73 0.52
CA ILE A 65 1.71 -12.89 -0.76
C ILE A 65 0.71 -12.90 -1.91
N PHE A 66 -0.45 -13.52 -1.68
CA PHE A 66 -1.51 -13.62 -2.65
C PHE A 66 -2.73 -12.78 -2.24
N GLU A 67 -3.35 -12.13 -3.23
CA GLU A 67 -4.63 -11.44 -3.05
C GLU A 67 -5.77 -12.41 -3.35
N LEU A 68 -6.27 -13.06 -2.31
CA LEU A 68 -7.36 -14.04 -2.40
C LEU A 68 -8.71 -13.49 -1.91
N TRP A 69 -8.78 -12.23 -1.48
CA TRP A 69 -10.02 -11.57 -1.11
C TRP A 69 -10.70 -10.88 -2.30
N ALA A 70 -9.92 -10.37 -3.25
CA ALA A 70 -10.43 -9.58 -4.37
C ALA A 70 -10.39 -10.37 -5.68
N GLY A 71 -11.44 -10.18 -6.50
CA GLY A 71 -11.52 -10.79 -7.82
C GLY A 71 -12.54 -11.92 -7.92
N GLU A 72 -12.63 -12.50 -9.10
CA GLU A 72 -13.57 -13.58 -9.42
C GLU A 72 -12.91 -14.93 -9.18
N GLN A 73 -13.31 -15.62 -8.10
CA GLN A 73 -12.74 -16.89 -7.66
C GLN A 73 -11.20 -16.87 -7.63
N PRO A 74 -10.60 -16.01 -6.80
CA PRO A 74 -9.15 -15.91 -6.73
C PRO A 74 -8.55 -17.19 -6.16
N THR A 75 -7.45 -17.66 -6.79
CA THR A 75 -6.68 -18.82 -6.33
C THR A 75 -5.19 -18.56 -6.49
N VAL A 76 -4.38 -19.26 -5.71
CA VAL A 76 -2.92 -19.22 -5.81
C VAL A 76 -2.45 -19.58 -7.22
N GLN A 77 -3.07 -20.59 -7.86
CA GLN A 77 -2.73 -21.00 -9.22
C GLN A 77 -2.96 -19.90 -10.25
N LYS A 78 -4.09 -19.16 -10.14
CA LYS A 78 -4.39 -18.02 -11.02
C LYS A 78 -3.40 -16.88 -10.80
N ALA A 79 -3.06 -16.58 -9.54
CA ALA A 79 -2.07 -15.57 -9.22
C ALA A 79 -0.69 -15.90 -9.78
N LEU A 80 -0.19 -17.11 -9.54
CA LEU A 80 1.11 -17.58 -10.05
C LEU A 80 1.14 -17.67 -11.59
N SER A 81 0.03 -18.02 -12.23
CA SER A 81 -0.08 -18.03 -13.70
C SER A 81 0.03 -16.62 -14.29
N ALA A 82 -0.49 -15.61 -13.58
CA ALA A 82 -0.33 -14.21 -13.95
C ALA A 82 1.10 -13.68 -13.71
N HIS A 83 1.78 -14.16 -12.66
CA HIS A 83 3.11 -13.70 -12.22
C HIS A 83 4.19 -14.74 -12.53
N LYS A 84 4.43 -14.97 -13.83
CA LYS A 84 5.25 -16.06 -14.33
C LYS A 84 6.72 -16.00 -13.90
N ASN A 85 7.29 -14.79 -13.73
CA ASN A 85 8.70 -14.67 -13.33
C ASN A 85 8.88 -15.12 -11.88
N PHE A 86 8.00 -14.67 -10.98
CA PHE A 86 8.00 -15.08 -9.58
C PHE A 86 7.78 -16.59 -9.45
N ASN A 87 6.79 -17.14 -10.15
CA ASN A 87 6.55 -18.58 -10.19
C ASN A 87 7.80 -19.36 -10.65
N LYS A 88 8.40 -18.96 -11.76
CA LYS A 88 9.61 -19.60 -12.29
C LYS A 88 10.79 -19.51 -11.33
N SER A 89 10.98 -18.38 -10.66
CA SER A 89 12.08 -18.21 -9.72
C SER A 89 11.93 -19.08 -8.47
N LEU A 90 10.70 -19.28 -7.96
CA LEU A 90 10.44 -20.21 -6.86
C LEU A 90 10.68 -21.67 -7.26
N VAL A 91 10.22 -22.07 -8.46
CA VAL A 91 10.49 -23.42 -8.99
C VAL A 91 11.99 -23.66 -9.15
N GLU A 92 12.75 -22.68 -9.67
CA GLU A 92 14.19 -22.82 -9.82
C GLU A 92 14.90 -22.88 -8.47
N PHE A 93 14.45 -22.06 -7.51
CA PHE A 93 15.00 -22.05 -6.16
C PHE A 93 14.77 -23.36 -5.41
N SER A 94 13.63 -24.02 -5.59
CA SER A 94 13.29 -25.28 -4.91
C SER A 94 14.08 -26.50 -5.44
N LYS A 95 14.69 -26.41 -6.63
CA LYS A 95 15.51 -27.52 -7.17
C LYS A 95 16.73 -27.85 -6.32
N ASN A 96 17.22 -26.93 -5.53
CA ASN A 96 18.29 -27.18 -4.58
C ASN A 96 17.69 -27.71 -3.27
N PRO A 97 17.90 -28.96 -2.88
CA PRO A 97 17.29 -29.58 -1.69
C PRO A 97 17.74 -28.94 -0.36
N LYS A 98 18.81 -28.12 -0.39
CA LYS A 98 19.26 -27.35 0.77
C LYS A 98 18.48 -26.06 0.96
N ASN A 99 17.78 -25.60 -0.06
CA ASN A 99 16.94 -24.42 0.00
C ASN A 99 15.58 -24.75 0.62
N LYS A 100 14.97 -23.74 1.26
CA LYS A 100 13.64 -23.87 1.84
C LYS A 100 12.76 -22.71 1.41
N ILE A 101 11.51 -23.01 1.10
CA ILE A 101 10.46 -22.00 0.85
C ILE A 101 9.42 -22.17 1.92
N ILE A 102 9.13 -21.10 2.66
CA ILE A 102 8.20 -21.10 3.78
C ILE A 102 7.12 -20.06 3.50
N PHE A 103 5.86 -20.49 3.47
CA PHE A 103 4.70 -19.62 3.44
C PHE A 103 4.14 -19.49 4.85
N VAL A 104 4.18 -18.29 5.40
CA VAL A 104 3.44 -17.93 6.60
C VAL A 104 2.09 -17.39 6.14
N VAL A 105 0.99 -17.88 6.69
CA VAL A 105 -0.36 -17.49 6.29
C VAL A 105 -0.67 -16.10 6.81
N GLY A 106 -1.09 -15.19 5.91
CA GLY A 106 -1.61 -13.87 6.23
C GLY A 106 -3.14 -13.82 6.19
N ASN A 107 -3.71 -12.62 6.30
CA ASN A 107 -5.16 -12.49 6.23
C ASN A 107 -5.68 -12.53 4.78
N HIS A 108 -5.01 -11.85 3.82
CA HIS A 108 -5.44 -11.89 2.41
C HIS A 108 -5.25 -13.24 1.73
N ASP A 109 -4.30 -14.02 2.17
CA ASP A 109 -4.10 -15.40 1.74
C ASP A 109 -4.51 -16.44 2.80
N GLY A 110 -5.42 -16.05 3.71
CA GLY A 110 -5.98 -16.88 4.77
C GLY A 110 -6.61 -18.19 4.29
N ALA A 111 -7.05 -18.25 3.04
CA ALA A 111 -7.50 -19.51 2.41
C ALA A 111 -6.45 -20.61 2.45
N LEU A 112 -5.17 -20.27 2.54
CA LEU A 112 -4.10 -21.27 2.74
C LEU A 112 -4.22 -22.01 4.06
N GLY A 113 -4.97 -21.50 5.05
CA GLY A 113 -5.23 -22.16 6.32
C GLY A 113 -6.16 -23.38 6.21
N TRP A 114 -7.07 -23.39 5.21
CA TRP A 114 -8.14 -24.40 5.11
C TRP A 114 -8.31 -25.01 3.71
N ASP A 115 -7.91 -24.34 2.62
CA ASP A 115 -8.08 -24.83 1.25
C ASP A 115 -6.97 -25.82 0.87
N HIS A 116 -7.31 -27.08 0.96
CA HIS A 116 -6.39 -28.19 0.73
C HIS A 116 -5.80 -28.21 -0.71
N ASP A 117 -6.59 -27.82 -1.71
CA ASP A 117 -6.13 -27.84 -3.11
C ASP A 117 -5.04 -26.78 -3.34
N GLN A 118 -5.18 -25.61 -2.76
CA GLN A 118 -4.18 -24.54 -2.84
C GLN A 118 -2.92 -24.91 -2.04
N GLN A 119 -3.07 -25.51 -0.86
CA GLN A 119 -1.96 -26.03 -0.05
C GLN A 119 -1.16 -27.07 -0.83
N GLN A 120 -1.84 -28.10 -1.36
CA GLN A 120 -1.21 -29.17 -2.13
C GLN A 120 -0.51 -28.65 -3.38
N TYR A 121 -1.05 -27.63 -4.02
CA TYR A 121 -0.41 -27.00 -5.16
C TYR A 121 0.94 -26.38 -4.79
N LEU A 122 1.03 -25.61 -3.70
CA LEU A 122 2.27 -25.00 -3.23
C LEU A 122 3.29 -26.05 -2.82
N ILE A 123 2.86 -27.08 -2.06
CA ILE A 123 3.72 -28.14 -1.59
C ILE A 123 4.30 -28.94 -2.77
N LYS A 124 3.46 -29.36 -3.71
CA LYS A 124 3.92 -30.18 -4.86
C LYS A 124 4.75 -29.38 -5.86
N THR A 125 4.46 -28.09 -6.02
CA THR A 125 5.15 -27.26 -7.04
C THR A 125 6.49 -26.74 -6.54
N PHE A 126 6.59 -26.40 -5.24
CA PHE A 126 7.76 -25.71 -4.70
C PHE A 126 8.44 -26.46 -3.55
N GLU A 127 7.96 -27.65 -3.16
CA GLU A 127 8.39 -28.34 -1.94
C GLU A 127 8.33 -27.43 -0.70
N ALA A 128 7.29 -26.56 -0.67
CA ALA A 128 7.16 -25.53 0.33
C ALA A 128 6.55 -26.03 1.63
N ASP A 129 6.97 -25.46 2.75
CA ASP A 129 6.31 -25.58 4.03
C ASP A 129 5.28 -24.44 4.20
N ILE A 130 4.11 -24.74 4.82
CA ILE A 130 3.06 -23.76 5.10
C ILE A 130 2.77 -23.76 6.61
N CYS A 131 2.73 -22.58 7.23
CA CYS A 131 2.51 -22.45 8.67
C CYS A 131 1.82 -21.12 9.02
N PHE A 132 1.26 -21.04 10.24
CA PHE A 132 0.79 -19.76 10.79
C PHE A 132 1.90 -18.97 11.47
N ALA A 133 2.90 -19.65 12.01
CA ALA A 133 4.10 -19.05 12.57
C ALA A 133 5.35 -19.87 12.17
N PHE A 134 6.44 -19.18 11.89
CA PHE A 134 7.73 -19.79 11.60
C PHE A 134 8.77 -19.36 12.65
N GLU A 135 9.46 -20.33 13.23
CA GLU A 135 10.55 -20.11 14.18
C GLU A 135 11.87 -20.59 13.61
N LEU A 136 12.80 -19.67 13.47
CA LEU A 136 14.15 -19.94 13.05
C LEU A 136 15.05 -20.11 14.28
N ASN A 137 15.54 -21.32 14.51
CA ASN A 137 16.45 -21.63 15.61
C ASN A 137 17.91 -21.54 15.14
N ILE A 138 18.69 -20.67 15.76
CA ILE A 138 20.11 -20.45 15.45
C ILE A 138 20.94 -21.10 16.56
N LYS A 139 21.75 -22.09 16.21
CA LYS A 139 22.67 -22.72 17.15
C LYS A 139 23.89 -21.86 17.34
N THR A 140 24.11 -21.39 18.55
CA THR A 140 25.28 -20.58 18.92
C THR A 140 26.11 -21.25 19.99
N LYS A 141 27.33 -20.79 20.20
CA LYS A 141 28.19 -21.28 21.30
C LYS A 141 27.63 -20.97 22.70
N LYS A 142 26.79 -19.91 22.81
CA LYS A 142 26.18 -19.46 24.07
C LYS A 142 24.79 -20.07 24.31
N GLY A 143 24.34 -20.99 23.44
CA GLY A 143 23.02 -21.61 23.48
C GLY A 143 22.20 -21.33 22.22
N ASN A 144 21.00 -21.87 22.19
CA ASN A 144 20.11 -21.65 21.05
C ASN A 144 19.41 -20.29 21.18
N LYS A 145 19.36 -19.56 20.08
CA LYS A 145 18.61 -18.31 19.92
C LYS A 145 17.56 -18.53 18.85
N SER A 146 16.42 -17.85 18.97
CA SER A 146 15.35 -17.98 17.97
C SER A 146 14.82 -16.64 17.48
N ILE A 147 14.34 -16.64 16.25
CA ILE A 147 13.62 -15.52 15.62
C ILE A 147 12.25 -16.05 15.24
N LEU A 148 11.19 -15.36 15.70
CA LEU A 148 9.81 -15.70 15.37
C LEU A 148 9.33 -14.84 14.20
N PHE A 149 8.69 -15.48 13.22
CA PHE A 149 8.04 -14.84 12.07
C PHE A 149 6.54 -15.12 12.14
N GLU A 150 5.76 -14.09 12.08
CA GLU A 150 4.30 -14.13 11.93
C GLU A 150 3.88 -13.03 10.97
N HIS A 151 2.75 -13.17 10.30
CA HIS A 151 2.29 -12.08 9.47
C HIS A 151 1.94 -10.84 10.29
N GLY A 152 1.29 -11.00 11.44
CA GLY A 152 0.97 -9.92 12.37
C GLY A 152 -0.49 -9.49 12.38
N HIS A 153 -1.33 -9.98 11.46
CA HIS A 153 -2.76 -9.66 11.38
C HIS A 153 -3.55 -10.06 12.63
N MET A 154 -3.10 -11.08 13.37
CA MET A 154 -3.73 -11.48 14.64
C MET A 154 -3.64 -10.43 15.76
N LEU A 155 -2.81 -9.39 15.58
CA LEU A 155 -2.74 -8.23 16.46
C LEU A 155 -3.73 -7.11 16.07
N ASP A 156 -4.43 -7.29 14.96
CA ASP A 156 -5.40 -6.35 14.40
C ASP A 156 -6.81 -6.94 14.49
N PRO A 157 -7.66 -6.47 15.42
CA PRO A 157 -9.00 -7.03 15.61
C PRO A 157 -9.90 -6.98 14.37
N GLU A 158 -9.62 -6.08 13.41
CA GLU A 158 -10.39 -5.97 12.17
C GLU A 158 -10.00 -7.05 11.14
N ASN A 159 -8.82 -7.64 11.28
CA ASN A 159 -8.24 -8.60 10.35
C ASN A 159 -7.88 -9.95 11.00
N ALA A 160 -8.04 -10.08 12.32
CA ALA A 160 -7.80 -11.33 13.04
C ALA A 160 -8.89 -12.35 12.73
N PHE A 161 -8.49 -13.63 12.63
CA PHE A 161 -9.40 -14.78 12.59
C PHE A 161 -9.62 -15.32 14.01
N GLU A 162 -10.83 -15.83 14.29
CA GLU A 162 -11.07 -16.63 15.49
C GLU A 162 -10.50 -18.04 15.32
N ASP A 163 -10.72 -18.65 14.15
CA ASP A 163 -10.10 -19.90 13.71
C ASP A 163 -9.65 -19.79 12.23
N PRO A 164 -8.32 -19.62 11.97
CA PRO A 164 -7.83 -19.49 10.61
C PRO A 164 -7.96 -20.76 9.75
N ARG A 165 -8.49 -21.86 10.31
CA ARG A 165 -8.80 -23.09 9.59
C ARG A 165 -10.28 -23.23 9.22
N ASP A 166 -11.14 -22.33 9.72
CA ASP A 166 -12.55 -22.31 9.36
C ASP A 166 -12.77 -21.45 8.09
N PRO A 167 -13.27 -22.06 6.98
CA PRO A 167 -13.56 -21.31 5.75
C PRO A 167 -14.70 -20.28 5.92
N HIS A 168 -15.47 -20.38 7.01
CA HIS A 168 -16.58 -19.47 7.32
C HIS A 168 -16.16 -18.31 8.20
N ASP A 169 -15.02 -18.41 8.86
CA ASP A 169 -14.46 -17.30 9.63
C ASP A 169 -13.90 -16.22 8.69
N LYS A 170 -14.58 -15.08 8.66
CA LYS A 170 -14.25 -13.96 7.78
C LYS A 170 -14.10 -12.70 8.60
N PRO A 171 -12.87 -12.19 8.74
CA PRO A 171 -12.64 -10.95 9.46
C PRO A 171 -13.36 -9.77 8.79
N PHE A 172 -13.65 -8.74 9.57
CA PHE A 172 -14.36 -7.54 9.10
C PHE A 172 -13.67 -6.88 7.88
N GLY A 173 -12.33 -6.85 7.86
CA GLY A 173 -11.55 -6.33 6.74
C GLY A 173 -11.85 -7.05 5.42
N GLN A 174 -12.04 -8.38 5.45
CA GLN A 174 -12.42 -9.15 4.27
C GLN A 174 -13.80 -8.75 3.74
N TYR A 175 -14.77 -8.59 4.63
CA TYR A 175 -16.12 -8.12 4.24
C TYR A 175 -16.06 -6.73 3.60
N LEU A 176 -15.27 -5.83 4.17
CA LEU A 176 -15.07 -4.49 3.63
C LEU A 176 -14.52 -4.52 2.19
N VAL A 177 -13.47 -5.32 1.95
CA VAL A 177 -12.83 -5.46 0.63
C VAL A 177 -13.75 -6.14 -0.38
N GLN A 178 -14.46 -7.20 0.03
CA GLN A 178 -15.30 -8.00 -0.89
C GLN A 178 -16.65 -7.36 -1.22
N LYS A 179 -17.25 -6.61 -0.31
CA LYS A 179 -18.61 -6.09 -0.44
C LYS A 179 -18.66 -4.58 -0.51
N ALA A 180 -18.16 -3.89 0.50
CA ALA A 180 -18.35 -2.45 0.62
C ALA A 180 -17.53 -1.66 -0.42
N LEU A 181 -16.26 -1.99 -0.60
CA LEU A 181 -15.37 -1.27 -1.50
C LEU A 181 -15.80 -1.35 -2.98
N PRO A 182 -16.19 -2.52 -3.54
CA PRO A 182 -16.72 -2.59 -4.90
C PRO A 182 -17.97 -1.75 -5.12
N MET A 183 -18.91 -1.73 -4.16
CA MET A 183 -20.13 -0.90 -4.25
C MET A 183 -19.78 0.59 -4.31
N VAL A 184 -18.85 1.04 -3.49
CA VAL A 184 -18.38 2.44 -3.47
C VAL A 184 -17.67 2.78 -4.79
N ILE A 185 -16.79 1.93 -5.28
CA ILE A 185 -16.06 2.13 -6.56
C ILE A 185 -17.06 2.19 -7.73
N GLN A 186 -18.04 1.31 -7.76
CA GLN A 186 -19.05 1.28 -8.81
C GLN A 186 -19.93 2.54 -8.81
N SER A 187 -20.29 3.07 -7.64
CA SER A 187 -21.17 4.23 -7.51
C SER A 187 -20.50 5.56 -7.81
N GLN A 188 -19.20 5.72 -7.52
CA GLN A 188 -18.48 6.99 -7.58
C GLN A 188 -17.43 7.09 -8.71
N GLY A 189 -17.21 6.02 -9.46
CA GLY A 189 -16.42 6.00 -10.69
C GLY A 189 -15.00 6.57 -10.53
N LYS A 190 -14.64 7.49 -11.43
CA LYS A 190 -13.28 8.04 -11.57
C LYS A 190 -12.82 8.89 -10.37
N LEU A 191 -13.74 9.44 -9.55
CA LEU A 191 -13.41 10.32 -8.43
C LEU A 191 -12.62 9.60 -7.34
N ILE A 192 -12.92 8.35 -7.09
CA ILE A 192 -12.32 7.56 -6.02
C ILE A 192 -11.31 6.52 -6.51
N THR A 193 -10.93 6.59 -7.78
CA THR A 193 -9.86 5.72 -8.32
C THR A 193 -8.60 5.82 -7.46
N GLY A 194 -8.11 4.69 -7.00
CA GLY A 194 -6.93 4.59 -6.11
C GLY A 194 -7.23 4.66 -4.61
N ILE A 195 -8.51 4.65 -4.22
CA ILE A 195 -8.92 4.70 -2.81
C ILE A 195 -8.46 3.45 -2.04
N SER A 196 -8.52 2.28 -2.70
CA SER A 196 -8.05 1.00 -2.15
C SER A 196 -6.54 0.95 -1.88
N HIS A 197 -5.79 1.89 -2.46
CA HIS A 197 -4.33 1.99 -2.33
C HIS A 197 -3.89 3.16 -1.42
N LEU A 198 -4.81 3.77 -0.66
CA LEU A 198 -4.47 4.85 0.26
C LEU A 198 -3.50 4.34 1.33
N ALA A 199 -2.30 4.94 1.37
CA ALA A 199 -1.29 4.61 2.37
C ALA A 199 -1.77 4.87 3.81
N GLU A 200 -2.72 5.79 3.97
CA GLU A 200 -3.30 6.17 5.25
C GLU A 200 -4.83 6.21 5.13
N PRO A 201 -5.56 5.15 5.50
CA PRO A 201 -7.02 5.05 5.37
C PRO A 201 -7.78 6.21 6.02
N HIS A 202 -7.28 6.75 7.14
CA HIS A 202 -7.90 7.91 7.82
C HIS A 202 -7.89 9.20 6.97
N GLN A 203 -7.11 9.25 5.89
CA GLN A 203 -7.12 10.38 4.95
C GLN A 203 -8.20 10.26 3.86
N PHE A 204 -9.06 9.25 3.91
CA PHE A 204 -10.13 9.02 2.93
C PHE A 204 -10.90 10.29 2.58
N ALA A 205 -11.43 10.99 3.59
CA ALA A 205 -12.24 12.19 3.37
C ALA A 205 -11.41 13.34 2.73
N LYS A 206 -10.14 13.48 3.12
CA LYS A 206 -9.22 14.46 2.51
C LYS A 206 -8.87 14.08 1.08
N PHE A 207 -8.74 12.79 0.80
CA PHE A 207 -8.52 12.27 -0.56
C PHE A 207 -9.70 12.59 -1.48
N VAL A 208 -10.93 12.28 -1.04
CA VAL A 208 -12.15 12.58 -1.81
C VAL A 208 -12.30 14.11 -2.03
N ALA A 209 -12.10 14.90 -0.97
CA ALA A 209 -12.15 16.36 -1.08
C ALA A 209 -11.14 16.92 -2.10
N SER A 210 -9.92 16.39 -2.11
CA SER A 210 -8.88 16.73 -3.08
C SER A 210 -9.31 16.37 -4.52
N ARG A 211 -9.82 15.17 -4.73
CA ARG A 211 -10.27 14.72 -6.05
C ARG A 211 -11.43 15.57 -6.58
N VAL A 212 -12.42 15.88 -5.74
CA VAL A 212 -13.52 16.79 -6.09
C VAL A 212 -12.97 18.16 -6.45
N PHE A 213 -12.07 18.73 -5.64
CA PHE A 213 -11.48 20.03 -5.90
C PHE A 213 -10.74 20.10 -7.24
N TYR A 214 -9.78 19.21 -7.47
CA TYR A 214 -8.92 19.28 -8.65
C TYR A 214 -9.57 18.75 -9.92
N ARG A 215 -10.35 17.68 -9.83
CA ARG A 215 -10.87 16.96 -10.99
C ARG A 215 -12.28 17.41 -11.40
N GLU A 216 -13.08 17.90 -10.47
CA GLU A 216 -14.41 18.36 -10.78
C GLU A 216 -14.49 19.89 -10.78
N LEU A 217 -14.13 20.54 -9.68
CA LEU A 217 -14.34 22.00 -9.56
C LEU A 217 -13.31 22.77 -10.38
N LEU A 218 -12.02 22.57 -10.13
CA LEU A 218 -10.96 23.33 -10.76
C LEU A 218 -10.81 23.01 -12.25
N SER A 219 -10.98 21.75 -12.63
CA SER A 219 -10.92 21.34 -14.03
C SER A 219 -12.03 21.92 -14.89
N LYS A 220 -13.19 22.23 -14.29
CA LYS A 220 -14.35 22.85 -14.98
C LYS A 220 -14.40 24.36 -14.81
N SER A 221 -13.51 24.96 -14.03
CA SER A 221 -13.46 26.42 -13.82
C SER A 221 -13.20 27.24 -15.08
N TRP A 222 -12.64 26.61 -16.14
CA TRP A 222 -12.50 27.26 -17.44
C TRP A 222 -13.84 27.74 -18.04
N LEU A 223 -14.98 27.10 -17.65
CA LEU A 223 -16.31 27.53 -18.06
C LEU A 223 -16.62 28.98 -17.58
N LEU A 224 -15.97 29.44 -16.52
CA LEU A 224 -16.08 30.84 -16.05
C LEU A 224 -15.39 31.83 -16.98
N ILE A 225 -14.46 31.36 -17.84
CA ILE A 225 -13.79 32.21 -18.82
C ILE A 225 -14.78 32.63 -19.93
N ILE A 226 -15.75 31.77 -20.26
CA ILE A 226 -16.73 32.04 -21.32
C ILE A 226 -17.52 33.35 -21.07
N PRO A 227 -18.19 33.54 -19.91
CA PRO A 227 -18.90 34.78 -19.65
C PRO A 227 -17.98 36.02 -19.57
N ILE A 228 -16.73 35.84 -19.09
CA ILE A 228 -15.72 36.89 -19.08
C ILE A 228 -15.35 37.32 -20.49
N VAL A 229 -15.10 36.35 -21.40
CA VAL A 229 -14.78 36.64 -22.80
C VAL A 229 -15.97 37.30 -23.51
N ILE A 230 -17.20 36.87 -23.24
CA ILE A 230 -18.40 37.48 -23.81
C ILE A 230 -18.51 38.94 -23.36
N THR A 231 -18.32 39.23 -22.04
CA THR A 231 -18.37 40.63 -21.55
C THR A 231 -17.25 41.47 -22.12
N LEU A 232 -16.06 40.96 -22.33
CA LEU A 232 -14.95 41.68 -22.97
C LEU A 232 -15.28 42.01 -24.44
N ILE A 233 -15.87 41.08 -25.20
CA ILE A 233 -16.30 41.31 -26.57
C ILE A 233 -17.39 42.37 -26.60
N LEU A 234 -18.40 42.26 -25.72
CA LEU A 234 -19.46 43.24 -25.63
C LEU A 234 -18.91 44.66 -25.27
N ARG A 235 -17.90 44.75 -24.40
CA ARG A 235 -17.19 45.99 -24.10
C ARG A 235 -16.51 46.59 -25.33
N LEU A 236 -15.87 45.79 -26.15
CA LEU A 236 -15.24 46.28 -27.37
C LEU A 236 -16.27 46.85 -28.36
N VAL A 237 -17.41 46.12 -28.51
CA VAL A 237 -18.52 46.58 -29.39
C VAL A 237 -19.11 47.88 -28.88
N VAL A 238 -19.45 47.97 -27.57
CA VAL A 238 -20.04 49.16 -26.99
C VAL A 238 -19.02 50.31 -26.96
N GLY A 239 -17.73 50.04 -26.73
CA GLY A 239 -16.67 51.05 -26.82
C GLY A 239 -16.55 51.64 -28.23
N TYR A 240 -16.72 50.83 -29.27
CA TYR A 240 -16.74 51.29 -30.63
C TYR A 240 -17.99 52.16 -30.94
N ASP A 241 -19.16 51.75 -30.48
CA ASP A 241 -20.41 52.52 -30.61
C ASP A 241 -20.33 53.89 -29.88
N ILE A 242 -19.75 53.94 -28.67
CA ILE A 242 -19.55 55.19 -27.92
C ILE A 242 -18.54 56.10 -28.62
N TYR A 243 -17.48 55.52 -29.22
CA TYR A 243 -16.47 56.27 -29.96
C TYR A 243 -17.01 56.91 -31.23
N THR A 244 -17.92 56.20 -31.91
CA THR A 244 -18.53 56.66 -33.19
C THR A 244 -19.76 57.54 -32.95
N ALA A 245 -20.42 57.47 -31.80
CA ALA A 245 -21.58 58.30 -31.50
C ALA A 245 -21.14 59.67 -30.97
N ALA A 246 -21.50 60.73 -31.68
CA ALA A 246 -21.21 62.12 -31.34
C ALA A 246 -22.04 62.67 -30.12
N GLY A 247 -22.33 61.82 -29.10
CA GLY A 247 -23.09 62.26 -27.90
C GLY A 247 -23.02 61.29 -26.75
N PHE A 248 -22.86 61.79 -25.53
CA PHE A 248 -22.72 61.05 -24.27
C PHE A 248 -24.05 60.53 -23.66
N SER A 249 -25.07 60.20 -24.44
CA SER A 249 -26.26 59.55 -23.88
C SER A 249 -26.03 58.03 -23.76
N PRO A 250 -26.35 57.41 -22.60
CA PRO A 250 -26.21 55.96 -22.45
C PRO A 250 -27.16 55.25 -23.42
N THR A 251 -26.56 54.64 -24.44
CA THR A 251 -27.27 53.83 -25.42
C THR A 251 -27.89 52.60 -24.77
N PHE A 252 -28.88 51.97 -25.39
CA PHE A 252 -29.48 50.72 -24.94
C PHE A 252 -28.37 49.66 -24.76
N THR A 253 -27.42 49.60 -25.66
CA THR A 253 -26.24 48.68 -25.63
C THR A 253 -25.37 48.89 -24.40
N SER A 254 -25.10 50.11 -23.98
CA SER A 254 -24.30 50.39 -22.77
C SER A 254 -24.99 49.97 -21.49
N ARG A 255 -26.31 50.08 -21.40
CA ARG A 255 -27.10 49.59 -20.25
C ARG A 255 -27.08 48.07 -20.19
N VAL A 256 -27.29 47.38 -21.32
CA VAL A 256 -27.22 45.93 -21.41
C VAL A 256 -25.84 45.41 -20.96
N LEU A 257 -24.75 46.09 -21.39
CA LEU A 257 -23.39 45.73 -20.99
C LEU A 257 -23.21 45.80 -19.47
N ILE A 258 -23.61 46.93 -18.83
CA ILE A 258 -23.50 47.09 -17.39
C ILE A 258 -24.26 45.99 -16.64
N TYR A 259 -25.50 45.71 -17.01
CA TYR A 259 -26.27 44.63 -16.38
C TYR A 259 -25.64 43.28 -16.58
N THR A 260 -25.08 43.00 -17.76
CA THR A 260 -24.37 41.72 -18.03
C THR A 260 -23.11 41.60 -17.20
N GLU A 261 -22.29 42.66 -17.08
CA GLU A 261 -21.11 42.69 -16.23
C GLU A 261 -21.42 42.42 -14.76
N VAL A 262 -22.46 43.08 -14.23
CA VAL A 262 -22.93 42.89 -12.86
C VAL A 262 -23.39 41.44 -12.66
N ALA A 263 -24.19 40.90 -13.59
CA ALA A 263 -24.66 39.53 -13.51
C ALA A 263 -23.49 38.54 -13.55
N VAL A 264 -22.51 38.71 -14.45
CA VAL A 264 -21.30 37.85 -14.52
C VAL A 264 -20.47 37.92 -13.25
N PHE A 265 -20.29 39.17 -12.71
CA PHE A 265 -19.56 39.37 -11.46
C PHE A 265 -20.20 38.58 -10.29
N PHE A 266 -21.52 38.75 -10.08
CA PHE A 266 -22.22 38.01 -9.02
C PHE A 266 -22.24 36.49 -9.27
N THR A 267 -22.33 36.04 -10.52
CA THR A 267 -22.27 34.60 -10.87
C THR A 267 -20.91 34.03 -10.51
N VAL A 268 -19.81 34.70 -10.86
CA VAL A 268 -18.44 34.24 -10.53
C VAL A 268 -18.21 34.23 -9.02
N ILE A 269 -18.63 35.32 -8.30
CA ILE A 269 -18.52 35.35 -6.84
C ILE A 269 -19.37 34.25 -6.19
N GLY A 270 -20.62 34.09 -6.61
CA GLY A 270 -21.51 33.04 -6.08
C GLY A 270 -20.91 31.64 -6.26
N PHE A 271 -20.32 31.39 -7.43
CA PHE A 271 -19.64 30.12 -7.70
C PHE A 271 -18.40 29.90 -6.81
N LEU A 272 -17.57 30.95 -6.62
CA LEU A 272 -16.40 30.86 -5.73
C LEU A 272 -16.81 30.65 -4.27
N VAL A 273 -17.85 31.29 -3.81
CA VAL A 273 -18.41 31.11 -2.46
C VAL A 273 -18.97 29.70 -2.30
N ALA A 274 -19.69 29.17 -3.30
CA ALA A 274 -20.20 27.79 -3.28
C ALA A 274 -19.08 26.79 -3.21
N ILE A 275 -18.00 26.96 -4.00
CA ILE A 275 -16.80 26.12 -3.92
C ILE A 275 -16.17 26.17 -2.52
N ALA A 276 -15.97 27.39 -1.99
CA ALA A 276 -15.38 27.57 -0.66
C ALA A 276 -16.23 26.89 0.43
N PHE A 277 -17.56 27.02 0.34
CA PHE A 277 -18.50 26.39 1.26
C PHE A 277 -18.44 24.84 1.17
N ILE A 278 -18.46 24.27 -0.04
CA ILE A 278 -18.36 22.82 -0.24
C ILE A 278 -17.04 22.31 0.32
N LEU A 279 -15.92 22.98 0.02
CA LEU A 279 -14.61 22.61 0.56
C LEU A 279 -14.58 22.70 2.09
N PHE A 280 -15.14 23.76 2.67
CA PHE A 280 -15.22 23.90 4.12
C PHE A 280 -16.02 22.76 4.75
N GLN A 281 -17.18 22.40 4.19
CA GLN A 281 -18.00 21.27 4.67
C GLN A 281 -17.25 19.94 4.57
N LEU A 282 -16.59 19.66 3.44
CA LEU A 282 -15.83 18.44 3.24
C LEU A 282 -14.64 18.35 4.22
N LEU A 283 -13.89 19.43 4.39
CA LEU A 283 -12.73 19.47 5.30
C LEU A 283 -13.15 19.42 6.78
N SER A 284 -14.27 20.04 7.15
CA SER A 284 -14.78 19.99 8.51
C SER A 284 -15.23 18.59 8.90
N ARG A 285 -15.97 17.90 8.02
CA ARG A 285 -16.36 16.50 8.23
C ARG A 285 -15.15 15.55 8.25
N ALA A 286 -14.11 15.83 7.45
CA ALA A 286 -12.87 15.07 7.47
C ALA A 286 -12.10 15.14 8.80
N LYS A 287 -12.31 16.22 9.59
CA LYS A 287 -11.67 16.37 10.90
C LYS A 287 -12.36 15.57 12.00
N THR A 288 -13.66 15.30 11.84
CA THR A 288 -14.48 14.63 12.86
C THR A 288 -14.51 13.10 12.71
N MET A 289 -13.93 12.55 11.64
CA MET A 289 -13.80 11.10 11.52
C MET A 289 -12.77 10.57 12.52
N PRO A 290 -13.12 9.55 13.34
CA PRO A 290 -12.18 8.96 14.28
C PRO A 290 -10.96 8.44 13.51
N SER A 291 -9.77 8.86 13.91
CA SER A 291 -8.53 8.27 13.42
C SER A 291 -8.24 7.01 14.22
N SER A 292 -8.92 5.91 13.94
CA SER A 292 -8.56 4.61 14.49
C SER A 292 -7.15 4.18 14.06
N PHE A 293 -6.63 4.84 13.02
CA PHE A 293 -5.27 4.63 12.50
C PHE A 293 -4.45 5.90 12.69
N GLY A 294 -3.84 6.06 13.87
CA GLY A 294 -2.95 7.18 14.16
C GLY A 294 -1.71 7.19 13.25
N PRO A 295 -1.02 8.35 13.12
CA PRO A 295 0.18 8.51 12.29
C PRO A 295 1.34 7.57 12.71
N ASP A 296 1.34 7.06 13.93
CA ASP A 296 2.38 6.16 14.47
C ASP A 296 2.09 4.68 14.27
N GLY A 297 1.02 4.33 13.54
CA GLY A 297 0.65 2.94 13.26
C GLY A 297 0.48 2.13 14.54
N HIS A 298 -0.69 2.22 15.15
CA HIS A 298 -1.03 1.46 16.37
C HIS A 298 -0.62 -0.02 16.25
N HIS A 299 -0.77 -0.60 15.05
CA HIS A 299 -0.42 -2.00 14.80
C HIS A 299 1.07 -2.30 14.96
N ASN A 300 1.99 -1.45 14.46
CA ASN A 300 3.43 -1.64 14.72
C ASN A 300 3.77 -1.48 16.21
N SER A 301 3.03 -0.66 16.96
CA SER A 301 3.26 -0.52 18.39
C SER A 301 2.91 -1.79 19.18
N LEU A 302 1.81 -2.45 18.82
CA LEU A 302 1.43 -3.74 19.40
C LEU A 302 2.43 -4.84 19.05
N ALA A 303 2.88 -4.88 17.78
CA ALA A 303 3.90 -5.84 17.37
C ALA A 303 5.24 -5.62 18.07
N ARG A 304 5.65 -4.36 18.30
CA ARG A 304 6.85 -4.04 19.09
C ARG A 304 6.71 -4.44 20.55
N GLN A 305 5.52 -4.27 21.15
CA GLN A 305 5.25 -4.71 22.51
C GLN A 305 5.33 -6.24 22.60
N LYS A 306 4.66 -6.97 21.70
CA LYS A 306 4.78 -8.43 21.61
C LYS A 306 6.22 -8.88 21.43
N ALA A 307 7.01 -8.19 20.59
CA ALA A 307 8.43 -8.47 20.42
C ALA A 307 9.21 -8.33 21.72
N GLN A 308 8.94 -7.28 22.49
CA GLN A 308 9.61 -7.06 23.78
C GLN A 308 9.25 -8.15 24.79
N ASP A 309 7.99 -8.59 24.81
CA ASP A 309 7.54 -9.66 25.71
C ASP A 309 8.19 -11.00 25.32
N LEU A 310 8.21 -11.36 24.04
CA LEU A 310 8.88 -12.57 23.53
C LEU A 310 10.38 -12.59 23.85
N ILE A 311 11.07 -11.44 23.76
CA ILE A 311 12.50 -11.32 24.06
C ILE A 311 12.76 -11.40 25.55
N ASN A 312 11.87 -10.86 26.39
CA ASN A 312 12.05 -10.86 27.85
C ASN A 312 11.72 -12.20 28.50
N PHE A 313 10.73 -12.92 28.00
CA PHE A 313 10.19 -14.13 28.61
C PHE A 313 10.62 -15.42 27.91
N ASP A 314 11.00 -15.34 26.64
CA ASP A 314 11.39 -16.47 25.82
C ASP A 314 12.88 -16.38 25.39
N ARG A 315 13.35 -17.38 24.68
CA ARG A 315 14.71 -17.40 24.07
C ARG A 315 14.78 -16.63 22.75
N ASN A 316 13.71 -15.91 22.41
CA ASN A 316 13.65 -15.15 21.16
C ASN A 316 14.59 -13.94 21.25
N ILE A 317 15.34 -13.72 20.16
CA ILE A 317 16.16 -12.52 19.97
C ILE A 317 15.54 -11.59 18.92
N GLY A 318 14.48 -12.03 18.24
CA GLY A 318 13.83 -11.26 17.22
C GLY A 318 12.40 -11.68 16.94
N TYR A 319 11.62 -10.70 16.50
CA TYR A 319 10.26 -10.87 16.03
C TYR A 319 10.07 -10.12 14.72
N ILE A 320 9.61 -10.81 13.67
CA ILE A 320 9.46 -10.26 12.33
C ILE A 320 8.02 -10.40 11.87
N THR A 321 7.46 -9.28 11.41
CA THR A 321 6.08 -9.21 10.91
C THR A 321 5.97 -8.56 9.53
N GLY A 322 4.77 -8.55 8.97
CA GLY A 322 4.29 -7.77 7.82
C GLY A 322 3.05 -6.96 8.21
N HIS A 323 1.97 -7.11 7.44
CA HIS A 323 0.59 -6.66 7.65
C HIS A 323 0.35 -5.16 7.60
N THR A 324 1.15 -4.36 8.27
CA THR A 324 0.93 -2.90 8.35
C THR A 324 1.44 -2.14 7.15
N HIS A 325 2.13 -2.80 6.20
CA HIS A 325 2.82 -2.22 5.04
C HIS A 325 3.89 -1.17 5.41
N ARG A 326 4.30 -1.10 6.68
CA ARG A 326 5.25 -0.10 7.20
C ARG A 326 6.56 -0.77 7.59
N ALA A 327 7.48 -0.80 6.65
CA ALA A 327 8.80 -1.35 6.89
C ALA A 327 9.51 -0.69 8.09
N GLU A 328 10.00 -1.51 9.00
CA GLU A 328 10.70 -1.04 10.20
C GLU A 328 11.77 -2.05 10.60
N ILE A 329 12.93 -1.58 11.06
CA ILE A 329 13.85 -2.33 11.89
C ILE A 329 14.09 -1.54 13.15
N ARG A 330 13.90 -2.15 14.32
CA ARG A 330 14.08 -1.50 15.62
C ARG A 330 14.86 -2.40 16.55
N LYS A 331 15.99 -1.88 17.03
CA LYS A 331 16.75 -2.51 18.10
C LYS A 331 15.96 -2.38 19.40
N LEU A 332 15.81 -3.48 20.12
CA LEU A 332 15.26 -3.57 21.47
C LEU A 332 16.39 -3.88 22.44
N GLN A 333 16.12 -3.90 23.76
CA GLN A 333 17.16 -4.03 24.78
C GLN A 333 18.02 -5.30 24.59
N ASN A 334 17.39 -6.45 24.37
CA ASN A 334 18.05 -7.76 24.22
C ASN A 334 17.77 -8.44 22.87
N GLY A 335 17.37 -7.67 21.86
CA GLY A 335 17.01 -8.23 20.56
C GLY A 335 16.50 -7.17 19.59
N PHE A 336 15.56 -7.56 18.72
CA PHE A 336 15.02 -6.65 17.71
C PHE A 336 13.56 -6.97 17.32
N TYR A 337 12.92 -5.96 16.77
CA TYR A 337 11.68 -6.07 16.01
C TYR A 337 11.95 -5.64 14.56
N ALA A 338 11.35 -6.33 13.60
CA ALA A 338 11.34 -5.88 12.22
C ALA A 338 9.98 -6.11 11.56
N ASN A 339 9.62 -5.20 10.64
CA ASN A 339 8.51 -5.38 9.72
C ASN A 339 9.09 -5.34 8.31
N SER A 340 8.80 -6.36 7.50
CA SER A 340 9.36 -6.51 6.15
C SER A 340 8.81 -5.48 5.14
N GLY A 341 7.75 -4.75 5.50
CA GLY A 341 7.14 -3.76 4.63
C GLY A 341 6.17 -4.40 3.64
N CYS A 342 6.21 -3.96 2.39
CA CYS A 342 5.26 -4.43 1.38
C CYS A 342 5.80 -4.33 -0.04
N GLY A 343 5.08 -4.96 -0.99
CA GLY A 343 5.32 -4.88 -2.42
C GLY A 343 4.09 -4.40 -3.19
N VAL A 344 3.55 -3.21 -2.85
CA VAL A 344 2.28 -2.73 -3.41
C VAL A 344 2.33 -1.30 -3.91
N GLU A 345 1.31 -0.95 -4.71
CA GLU A 345 1.04 0.46 -5.01
C GLU A 345 0.37 1.13 -3.80
N MET A 346 0.90 2.27 -3.40
CA MET A 346 0.32 3.14 -2.39
C MET A 346 0.03 4.52 -2.95
N VAL A 347 -1.07 5.13 -2.51
CA VAL A 347 -1.42 6.51 -2.82
C VAL A 347 -1.12 7.39 -1.62
N GLU A 348 -0.12 8.26 -1.77
CA GLU A 348 0.38 9.14 -0.72
C GLU A 348 -0.03 10.59 -0.94
N SER A 349 -0.30 11.30 0.16
CA SER A 349 -0.57 12.73 0.10
C SER A 349 0.71 13.55 -0.08
N THR A 350 0.64 14.61 -0.88
CA THR A 350 1.74 15.54 -1.08
C THR A 350 1.30 16.99 -0.98
N SER A 351 2.19 17.85 -0.51
CA SER A 351 1.92 19.27 -0.32
C SER A 351 1.77 20.01 -1.65
N THR A 352 0.97 21.08 -1.63
CA THR A 352 0.69 21.94 -2.77
C THR A 352 1.20 23.36 -2.55
N TYR A 353 1.35 24.12 -3.64
CA TYR A 353 1.54 25.56 -3.57
C TYR A 353 0.26 26.25 -3.08
N LEU A 354 0.36 27.49 -2.59
CA LEU A 354 -0.75 28.35 -2.17
C LEU A 354 -1.64 27.76 -1.05
N LYS A 355 -1.11 26.79 -0.28
CA LYS A 355 -1.87 26.11 0.80
C LYS A 355 -3.20 25.45 0.32
N LEU A 356 -3.28 25.11 -0.96
CA LEU A 356 -4.42 24.39 -1.54
C LEU A 356 -4.54 22.96 -0.93
N PRO A 357 -5.67 22.29 -1.12
CA PRO A 357 -5.81 20.89 -0.68
C PRO A 357 -4.64 20.02 -1.17
N LYS A 358 -4.17 19.11 -0.33
CA LYS A 358 -3.07 18.18 -0.70
C LYS A 358 -3.46 17.41 -1.95
N THR A 359 -2.53 17.20 -2.87
CA THR A 359 -2.68 16.25 -3.98
C THR A 359 -2.22 14.86 -3.56
N TYR A 360 -2.55 13.86 -4.38
CA TYR A 360 -2.24 12.46 -4.10
C TYR A 360 -1.47 11.85 -5.26
N ILE A 361 -0.38 11.17 -4.95
CA ILE A 361 0.54 10.54 -5.92
C ILE A 361 0.59 9.05 -5.65
N GLY A 362 0.43 8.23 -6.70
CA GLY A 362 0.67 6.80 -6.64
C GLY A 362 2.17 6.50 -6.63
N ARG A 363 2.57 5.55 -5.78
CA ARG A 363 3.94 5.04 -5.71
C ARG A 363 3.91 3.53 -5.54
N ILE A 364 4.83 2.84 -6.20
CA ILE A 364 5.11 1.45 -5.93
C ILE A 364 6.15 1.41 -4.84
N HIS A 365 5.80 0.86 -3.70
CA HIS A 365 6.71 0.56 -2.62
C HIS A 365 7.11 -0.91 -2.74
N LEU A 366 8.40 -1.17 -2.67
CA LEU A 366 8.91 -2.52 -2.60
C LEU A 366 9.96 -2.59 -1.51
N HIS A 367 9.65 -3.40 -0.50
CA HIS A 367 10.48 -3.60 0.68
C HIS A 367 10.70 -5.09 0.92
N TRP A 368 11.87 -5.44 1.46
CA TRP A 368 12.13 -6.77 1.98
C TRP A 368 13.29 -6.74 2.97
N LEU A 369 13.43 -7.82 3.72
CA LEU A 369 14.55 -8.02 4.62
C LEU A 369 15.47 -9.09 4.04
N VAL A 370 16.77 -8.88 4.19
CA VAL A 370 17.81 -9.90 3.99
C VAL A 370 18.48 -10.12 5.31
N ILE A 371 18.54 -11.39 5.74
CA ILE A 371 19.17 -11.80 7.00
C ILE A 371 20.34 -12.71 6.65
N ASP A 372 21.53 -12.28 6.99
CA ASP A 372 22.76 -13.05 6.86
C ASP A 372 23.18 -13.54 8.25
N ILE A 373 23.25 -14.86 8.43
CA ILE A 373 23.66 -15.50 9.69
C ILE A 373 25.11 -15.87 9.58
N ASP A 374 25.94 -15.33 10.48
CA ASP A 374 27.35 -15.68 10.63
C ASP A 374 27.61 -16.31 12.00
N LYS A 375 28.83 -16.74 12.27
CA LYS A 375 29.23 -17.50 13.49
C LYS A 375 29.05 -16.73 14.81
N THR A 376 29.14 -15.42 14.77
CA THR A 376 29.19 -14.56 15.97
C THR A 376 28.08 -13.52 16.00
N GLU A 377 27.54 -13.20 14.82
CA GLU A 377 26.50 -12.18 14.70
C GLU A 377 25.62 -12.51 13.50
N PHE A 378 24.46 -11.92 13.46
CA PHE A 378 23.65 -11.89 12.25
C PHE A 378 23.35 -10.44 11.84
N HIS A 379 23.25 -10.24 10.54
CA HIS A 379 22.99 -8.94 9.95
C HIS A 379 21.62 -8.93 9.33
N ILE A 380 20.82 -7.90 9.64
CA ILE A 380 19.52 -7.65 9.01
C ILE A 380 19.65 -6.40 8.15
N ASN A 381 19.40 -6.55 6.87
CA ASN A 381 19.40 -5.46 5.91
C ASN A 381 17.99 -5.23 5.41
N HIS A 382 17.45 -4.02 5.60
CA HIS A 382 16.19 -3.60 5.01
C HIS A 382 16.47 -2.94 3.66
N TRP A 383 16.01 -3.59 2.61
CA TRP A 383 16.07 -3.09 1.24
C TRP A 383 14.79 -2.39 0.86
N GLN A 384 14.90 -1.30 0.12
CA GLN A 384 13.78 -0.52 -0.35
C GLN A 384 14.00 -0.02 -1.78
N SER A 385 12.93 -0.05 -2.57
CA SER A 385 12.80 0.70 -3.82
C SER A 385 11.45 1.41 -3.84
N ILE A 386 11.42 2.67 -4.29
CA ILE A 386 10.20 3.45 -4.46
C ILE A 386 10.14 3.99 -5.88
N GLU A 387 9.13 3.59 -6.65
CA GLU A 387 8.86 4.12 -7.98
C GLU A 387 7.61 4.98 -7.98
N THR A 388 7.68 6.19 -8.53
CA THR A 388 6.53 7.09 -8.65
C THR A 388 5.71 6.72 -9.89
N ILE A 389 4.43 6.46 -9.70
CA ILE A 389 3.45 6.27 -10.78
C ILE A 389 2.76 7.60 -11.04
N GLN A 390 2.77 8.02 -12.30
CA GLN A 390 2.14 9.26 -12.68
C GLN A 390 0.63 9.06 -12.88
N ASN A 391 -0.16 9.26 -11.82
CA ASN A 391 -1.62 9.17 -11.82
C ASN A 391 -2.31 10.53 -11.59
N GLN A 392 -1.53 11.61 -11.55
CA GLN A 392 -2.00 12.97 -11.37
C GLN A 392 -2.42 13.61 -12.70
N THR A 393 -3.47 14.43 -12.68
CA THR A 393 -3.82 15.31 -13.79
C THR A 393 -2.76 16.40 -13.98
N LEU A 394 -2.76 17.07 -15.13
CA LEU A 394 -1.83 18.16 -15.41
C LEU A 394 -1.92 19.27 -14.35
N LEU A 395 -3.12 19.62 -13.92
CA LEU A 395 -3.39 20.63 -12.89
C LEU A 395 -2.86 20.20 -11.51
N GLU A 396 -3.14 18.95 -11.10
CA GLU A 396 -2.59 18.38 -9.87
C GLU A 396 -1.05 18.46 -9.87
N ARG A 397 -0.41 18.14 -11.01
CA ARG A 397 1.07 18.22 -11.16
C ARG A 397 1.62 19.63 -11.04
N LEU A 398 1.01 20.59 -11.73
CA LEU A 398 1.47 21.98 -11.70
C LEU A 398 1.38 22.59 -10.30
N LEU A 399 0.37 22.20 -9.54
CA LEU A 399 0.12 22.72 -8.20
C LEU A 399 0.80 21.93 -7.08
N THR A 400 1.34 20.74 -7.37
CA THR A 400 2.08 19.93 -6.41
C THR A 400 3.48 20.50 -6.19
N LYS A 401 3.88 20.70 -4.94
CA LYS A 401 5.28 20.94 -4.61
C LYS A 401 6.11 19.74 -5.02
N ARG A 402 7.35 19.95 -5.43
CA ARG A 402 8.27 18.86 -5.77
C ARG A 402 8.28 17.84 -4.62
N SER A 403 7.70 16.66 -4.87
CA SER A 403 7.78 15.54 -3.94
C SER A 403 9.14 14.85 -4.12
N LYS A 404 9.56 14.08 -3.11
CA LYS A 404 10.73 13.21 -3.25
C LYS A 404 10.60 12.40 -4.54
N LYS A 405 11.66 12.38 -5.33
CA LYS A 405 11.75 11.53 -6.52
C LYS A 405 11.71 10.07 -6.12
N SER A 406 11.44 9.19 -7.09
CA SER A 406 11.68 7.74 -6.94
C SER A 406 13.06 7.51 -6.34
N SER A 407 13.18 6.62 -5.37
CA SER A 407 14.48 6.16 -4.88
C SER A 407 14.83 4.84 -5.56
N PRO A 408 16.09 4.70 -6.02
CA PRO A 408 16.58 3.44 -6.53
C PRO A 408 16.58 2.39 -5.40
N LEU A 409 16.84 1.16 -5.77
CA LEU A 409 17.02 0.08 -4.82
C LEU A 409 18.25 0.35 -3.94
N GLU A 410 18.03 0.48 -2.65
CA GLU A 410 19.09 0.76 -1.67
C GLU A 410 18.77 0.14 -0.29
N ILE A 411 19.81 -0.05 0.51
CA ILE A 411 19.66 -0.44 1.91
C ILE A 411 19.26 0.79 2.71
N GLN A 412 18.06 0.78 3.28
CA GLN A 412 17.55 1.88 4.09
C GLN A 412 18.00 1.80 5.55
N LYS A 413 18.13 0.58 6.05
CA LYS A 413 18.54 0.34 7.42
C LYS A 413 19.24 -0.99 7.56
N GLN A 414 20.24 -1.02 8.40
CA GLN A 414 21.00 -2.21 8.76
C GLN A 414 21.05 -2.35 10.29
N LEU A 415 20.95 -3.57 10.78
CA LEU A 415 21.11 -3.93 12.16
C LEU A 415 21.99 -5.16 12.29
N SER A 416 22.98 -5.10 13.18
CA SER A 416 23.77 -6.26 13.59
C SER A 416 23.41 -6.64 15.02
N VAL A 417 23.25 -7.94 15.25
CA VAL A 417 22.94 -8.50 16.59
C VAL A 417 23.93 -9.62 16.88
N GLU A 418 24.55 -9.55 18.05
CA GLU A 418 25.49 -10.58 18.52
C GLU A 418 24.74 -11.87 18.89
N LEU A 419 25.31 -13.02 18.50
CA LEU A 419 24.78 -14.36 18.74
C LEU A 419 25.33 -15.02 20.00
#